data_66f888d75b13bd9317f88f5b8367edc3
#
_entry.id   66f888d75b13bd9317f88f5b8367edc3
#
_cell.length_a   1.000
_cell.length_b   1.000
_cell.length_c   1.000
_cell.angle_alpha   90.00
_cell.angle_beta   90.00
_cell.angle_gamma   90.00
#
_symmetry.space_group_name_H-M   'P 1'
#
loop_
_entity.id
_entity.type
_entity.pdbx_description
1 polymer ?
#
loop_
_entity_poly.entity_id
_entity_poly.type
_entity_poly.pdbx_seq_one_letter_code
_entity_poly.pdbx_strand_id
1 'polypeptide(L)'
;MKKLVLLILMPFILGILNVSAQSELNNFEGETTTKIFNSQKMKSAVLTKNLVAKMIVKAVTKKYLDNNPALYNGAYTATTIIKGGKICVKSSNLNTVTITIPEGGKTKTICYFPYIKKGYYTYSSADTKQAQQQLEQMRKGNVEKTGETMNIMGHKCTVYKVKYESSTDSAGMKVKTIINNEYAISNDPSLPEANKEIIPGVHGAPLKFATNMVSQTNSDMINMDVRIAIASIVTSITPRTVADSEFEVPADIKLINIDGNEKEYFKLYSENTKYLKKNKLWVDPAINEDRIYDNLQEEWDY
;
A
#
# COMPACT_ATOMS: atom_id res chain seq x y z
N MET A 1 11.85 0.65 -22.23
CA MET A 1 11.38 -0.51 -21.47
C MET A 1 11.51 -0.38 -19.96
N LYS A 2 12.66 0.04 -19.37
CA LYS A 2 12.81 0.19 -17.90
C LYS A 2 11.82 1.16 -17.25
N LYS A 3 11.44 2.26 -17.91
CA LYS A 3 10.49 3.27 -17.41
C LYS A 3 9.03 2.81 -17.46
N LEU A 4 8.68 1.88 -18.33
CA LEU A 4 7.30 1.54 -18.62
C LEU A 4 6.71 0.54 -17.62
N VAL A 5 7.49 -0.45 -17.16
CA VAL A 5 7.06 -1.42 -16.12
C VAL A 5 6.97 -0.75 -14.75
N LEU A 6 7.86 0.23 -14.48
CA LEU A 6 7.83 1.03 -13.24
C LEU A 6 6.61 1.96 -13.19
N LEU A 7 6.21 2.53 -14.32
CA LEU A 7 5.09 3.48 -14.41
C LEU A 7 3.73 2.84 -14.14
N ILE A 8 3.59 1.53 -14.35
CA ILE A 8 2.30 0.83 -14.21
C ILE A 8 2.04 0.38 -12.76
N LEU A 9 3.08 0.04 -12.01
CA LEU A 9 2.94 -0.54 -10.66
C LEU A 9 3.20 0.46 -9.51
N MET A 10 4.06 1.46 -9.69
CA MET A 10 4.40 2.42 -8.64
C MET A 10 3.25 3.32 -8.16
N PRO A 11 2.40 3.87 -9.05
CA PRO A 11 1.31 4.74 -8.59
C PRO A 11 0.30 4.03 -7.69
N PHE A 12 0.09 2.72 -7.92
CA PHE A 12 -0.88 1.94 -7.17
C PHE A 12 -0.43 1.64 -5.74
N ILE A 13 0.84 1.28 -5.57
CA ILE A 13 1.38 0.87 -4.27
C ILE A 13 1.58 2.08 -3.35
N LEU A 14 2.07 3.19 -3.90
CA LEU A 14 2.19 4.46 -3.18
C LEU A 14 0.81 5.07 -2.90
N GLY A 15 -0.18 4.87 -3.78
CA GLY A 15 -1.55 5.35 -3.59
C GLY A 15 -2.26 4.65 -2.43
N ILE A 16 -2.11 3.35 -2.27
CA ILE A 16 -2.75 2.59 -1.17
C ILE A 16 -2.12 2.97 0.19
N LEU A 17 -0.81 3.16 0.24
CA LEU A 17 -0.12 3.62 1.46
C LEU A 17 -0.40 5.10 1.78
N ASN A 18 -0.63 5.94 0.77
CA ASN A 18 -0.93 7.36 0.94
C ASN A 18 -2.40 7.66 1.26
N VAL A 19 -3.34 6.80 0.91
CA VAL A 19 -4.76 6.99 1.25
C VAL A 19 -4.97 6.96 2.77
N SER A 20 -4.22 6.11 3.49
CA SER A 20 -4.24 6.14 4.95
C SER A 20 -3.49 7.33 5.57
N ALA A 21 -2.60 7.99 4.84
CA ALA A 21 -1.73 9.05 5.38
C ALA A 21 -2.23 10.48 5.13
N GLN A 22 -3.21 10.69 4.25
CA GLN A 22 -3.71 12.03 3.90
C GLN A 22 -5.05 12.40 4.55
N SER A 23 -5.63 11.53 5.37
CA SER A 23 -6.79 11.92 6.15
C SER A 23 -6.34 12.81 7.30
N GLU A 24 -6.70 14.09 7.28
CA GLU A 24 -6.85 14.87 8.49
C GLU A 24 -7.87 14.10 9.34
N LEU A 25 -7.41 13.33 10.31
CA LEU A 25 -8.28 12.59 11.20
C LEU A 25 -8.85 13.60 12.19
N ASN A 26 -10.17 13.76 12.21
CA ASN A 26 -10.90 14.67 13.05
C ASN A 26 -10.48 14.48 14.52
N ASN A 27 -9.74 15.42 15.09
CA ASN A 27 -9.44 15.57 16.52
C ASN A 27 -9.02 14.27 17.27
N PHE A 28 -8.79 13.15 16.57
CA PHE A 28 -8.33 11.92 17.21
C PHE A 28 -6.86 12.07 17.60
N GLU A 29 -6.58 11.84 18.86
CA GLU A 29 -5.24 11.70 19.39
C GLU A 29 -5.12 10.32 20.04
N GLY A 30 -4.18 9.52 19.56
CA GLY A 30 -4.05 8.16 20.06
C GLY A 30 -3.29 7.21 19.13
N GLU A 31 -3.57 5.94 19.33
CA GLU A 31 -2.90 4.84 18.64
C GLU A 31 -3.91 3.85 18.09
N THR A 32 -3.67 3.35 16.89
CA THR A 32 -4.41 2.23 16.30
C THR A 32 -3.45 1.10 15.92
N THR A 33 -3.87 -0.14 16.13
CA THR A 33 -3.14 -1.31 15.62
C THR A 33 -3.95 -1.97 14.52
N THR A 34 -3.28 -2.24 13.41
CA THR A 34 -3.88 -2.87 12.24
C THR A 34 -3.12 -4.14 11.90
N LYS A 35 -3.83 -5.23 11.69
CA LYS A 35 -3.27 -6.45 11.11
C LYS A 35 -3.44 -6.39 9.60
N ILE A 36 -2.35 -6.63 8.88
CA ILE A 36 -2.28 -6.50 7.43
C ILE A 36 -1.86 -7.84 6.84
N PHE A 37 -2.54 -8.23 5.77
CA PHE A 37 -2.20 -9.39 4.95
C PHE A 37 -1.88 -8.89 3.55
N ASN A 38 -0.79 -9.38 2.97
CA ASN A 38 -0.39 -9.03 1.63
C ASN A 38 0.01 -10.29 0.87
N SER A 39 -0.53 -10.47 -0.33
CA SER A 39 -0.15 -11.56 -1.23
C SER A 39 0.03 -11.00 -2.63
N GLN A 40 1.09 -11.44 -3.29
CA GLN A 40 1.33 -11.11 -4.69
C GLN A 40 1.78 -12.34 -5.44
N LYS A 41 1.14 -12.56 -6.58
CA LYS A 41 1.54 -13.57 -7.57
C LYS A 41 1.80 -12.89 -8.91
N MET A 42 2.87 -13.29 -9.58
CA MET A 42 3.17 -12.84 -10.93
C MET A 42 3.50 -14.04 -11.79
N LYS A 43 2.79 -14.14 -12.93
CA LYS A 43 3.11 -15.10 -14.00
C LYS A 43 3.56 -14.30 -15.21
N SER A 44 4.64 -14.69 -15.84
CA SER A 44 5.12 -14.08 -17.09
C SER A 44 5.46 -15.13 -18.10
N ALA A 45 5.00 -14.96 -19.34
CA ALA A 45 5.41 -15.74 -20.48
C ALA A 45 6.13 -14.83 -21.47
N VAL A 46 7.39 -15.14 -21.77
CA VAL A 46 8.18 -14.39 -22.76
C VAL A 46 7.96 -15.04 -24.12
N LEU A 47 7.28 -14.32 -25.01
CA LEU A 47 6.85 -14.82 -26.32
C LEU A 47 7.94 -14.73 -27.38
N THR A 48 8.93 -13.83 -27.20
CA THR A 48 10.03 -13.66 -28.16
C THR A 48 10.89 -14.92 -28.29
N LYS A 49 11.26 -15.26 -29.51
CA LYS A 49 12.23 -16.34 -29.78
C LYS A 49 13.68 -15.97 -29.46
N ASN A 50 13.96 -14.66 -29.28
CA ASN A 50 15.30 -14.15 -29.01
C ASN A 50 15.75 -14.55 -27.59
N LEU A 51 16.77 -15.38 -27.49
CA LEU A 51 17.29 -15.90 -26.22
C LEU A 51 17.83 -14.79 -25.29
N VAL A 52 18.50 -13.80 -25.85
CA VAL A 52 19.05 -12.65 -25.10
C VAL A 52 17.92 -11.81 -24.50
N ALA A 53 16.88 -11.55 -25.29
CA ALA A 53 15.70 -10.84 -24.79
C ALA A 53 15.00 -11.61 -23.67
N LYS A 54 14.88 -12.96 -23.79
CA LYS A 54 14.35 -13.81 -22.71
C LYS A 54 15.17 -13.69 -21.42
N MET A 55 16.49 -13.73 -21.52
CA MET A 55 17.38 -13.60 -20.36
C MET A 55 17.26 -12.22 -19.72
N ILE A 56 17.21 -11.15 -20.51
CA ILE A 56 17.05 -9.78 -20.00
C ILE A 56 15.72 -9.63 -19.26
N VAL A 57 14.62 -10.07 -19.86
CA VAL A 57 13.29 -9.98 -19.23
C VAL A 57 13.27 -10.76 -17.91
N LYS A 58 13.75 -12.00 -17.88
CA LYS A 58 13.82 -12.80 -16.65
C LYS A 58 14.68 -12.14 -15.57
N ALA A 59 15.85 -11.61 -15.93
CA ALA A 59 16.74 -10.95 -14.98
C ALA A 59 16.13 -9.67 -14.43
N VAL A 60 15.48 -8.84 -15.25
CA VAL A 60 14.81 -7.62 -14.83
C VAL A 60 13.62 -7.92 -13.93
N THR A 61 12.80 -8.91 -14.30
CA THR A 61 11.65 -9.37 -13.51
C THR A 61 12.09 -9.88 -12.14
N LYS A 62 13.08 -10.78 -12.11
CA LYS A 62 13.62 -11.30 -10.85
C LYS A 62 14.17 -10.19 -9.97
N LYS A 63 15.00 -9.30 -10.53
CA LYS A 63 15.56 -8.17 -9.78
C LYS A 63 14.50 -7.23 -9.25
N TYR A 64 13.43 -7.02 -9.98
CA TYR A 64 12.30 -6.21 -9.55
C TYR A 64 11.58 -6.86 -8.36
N LEU A 65 11.26 -8.15 -8.45
CA LEU A 65 10.62 -8.91 -7.38
C LEU A 65 11.50 -8.96 -6.12
N ASP A 66 12.79 -9.26 -6.28
CA ASP A 66 13.72 -9.39 -5.15
C ASP A 66 13.95 -8.08 -4.38
N ASN A 67 13.72 -6.93 -5.00
CA ASN A 67 14.02 -5.61 -4.41
C ASN A 67 12.78 -4.75 -4.13
N ASN A 68 11.58 -5.22 -4.41
CA ASN A 68 10.38 -4.45 -4.18
C ASN A 68 9.75 -4.81 -2.82
N PRO A 69 9.79 -3.91 -1.83
CA PRO A 69 9.26 -4.18 -0.49
C PRO A 69 7.74 -4.31 -0.47
N ALA A 70 7.06 -3.73 -1.44
CA ALA A 70 5.61 -3.85 -1.58
C ALA A 70 5.16 -5.26 -1.97
N LEU A 71 6.13 -6.13 -2.34
CA LEU A 71 5.91 -7.53 -2.68
C LEU A 71 6.14 -8.48 -1.50
N TYR A 72 6.20 -7.94 -0.28
CA TYR A 72 6.23 -8.76 0.91
C TYR A 72 4.94 -9.56 1.02
N ASN A 73 5.03 -10.86 0.80
CA ASN A 73 3.91 -11.76 0.99
C ASN A 73 3.84 -12.13 2.47
N GLY A 74 2.67 -11.95 3.06
CA GLY A 74 2.46 -12.39 4.41
C GLY A 74 1.61 -11.50 5.30
N ALA A 75 1.51 -11.91 6.58
CA ALA A 75 0.82 -11.15 7.61
C ALA A 75 1.81 -10.34 8.46
N TYR A 76 1.44 -9.13 8.80
CA TYR A 76 2.20 -8.26 9.69
C TYR A 76 1.28 -7.30 10.43
N THR A 77 1.79 -6.62 11.41
CA THR A 77 1.07 -5.59 12.15
C THR A 77 1.67 -4.22 11.86
N ALA A 78 0.82 -3.21 11.80
CA ALA A 78 1.21 -1.83 11.78
C ALA A 78 0.55 -1.08 12.95
N THR A 79 1.35 -0.33 13.68
CA THR A 79 0.88 0.58 14.73
C THR A 79 0.91 1.98 14.16
N THR A 80 -0.23 2.67 14.17
CA THR A 80 -0.38 4.04 13.69
C THR A 80 -0.66 4.96 14.86
N ILE A 81 0.18 5.97 15.04
CA ILE A 81 0.08 7.00 16.07
C ILE A 81 -0.35 8.30 15.40
N ILE A 82 -1.35 8.98 15.96
CA ILE A 82 -2.02 10.11 15.33
C ILE A 82 -2.15 11.26 16.31
N LYS A 83 -1.79 12.48 15.86
CA LYS A 83 -2.01 13.72 16.61
C LYS A 83 -1.97 14.93 15.67
N GLY A 84 -3.03 15.74 15.66
CA GLY A 84 -3.04 17.04 14.98
C GLY A 84 -2.60 17.01 13.51
N GLY A 85 -3.07 16.03 12.74
CA GLY A 85 -2.68 15.83 11.34
C GLY A 85 -1.31 15.18 11.13
N LYS A 86 -0.53 14.91 12.18
CA LYS A 86 0.71 14.13 12.14
C LYS A 86 0.38 12.64 12.28
N ILE A 87 1.06 11.80 11.52
CA ILE A 87 0.88 10.36 11.53
C ILE A 87 2.25 9.69 11.62
N CYS A 88 2.40 8.72 12.54
CA CYS A 88 3.58 7.85 12.60
C CYS A 88 3.12 6.40 12.50
N VAL A 89 3.61 5.67 11.49
CA VAL A 89 3.30 4.25 11.26
C VAL A 89 4.55 3.42 11.52
N LYS A 90 4.44 2.49 12.47
CA LYS A 90 5.49 1.50 12.78
C LYS A 90 5.06 0.14 12.23
N SER A 91 5.78 -0.38 11.26
CA SER A 91 5.44 -1.63 10.56
C SER A 91 6.38 -2.77 10.97
N SER A 92 5.81 -3.91 11.36
CA SER A 92 6.60 -5.03 11.88
C SER A 92 7.31 -5.85 10.79
N ASN A 93 6.80 -5.87 9.54
CA ASN A 93 7.33 -6.72 8.48
C ASN A 93 8.78 -6.39 8.09
N LEU A 94 9.03 -5.11 7.80
CA LEU A 94 10.34 -4.61 7.37
C LEU A 94 11.03 -3.80 8.46
N ASN A 95 10.44 -3.76 9.66
CA ASN A 95 10.87 -2.91 10.76
C ASN A 95 11.09 -1.46 10.27
N THR A 96 10.05 -0.88 9.68
CA THR A 96 10.05 0.48 9.15
C THR A 96 9.26 1.40 10.03
N VAL A 97 9.69 2.65 10.10
CA VAL A 97 8.91 3.74 10.69
C VAL A 97 8.67 4.78 9.62
N THR A 98 7.41 5.12 9.39
CA THR A 98 7.00 6.16 8.45
C THR A 98 6.32 7.28 9.20
N ILE A 99 6.83 8.50 9.05
CA ILE A 99 6.28 9.70 9.68
C ILE A 99 5.77 10.62 8.57
N THR A 100 4.53 11.05 8.71
CA THR A 100 3.90 11.99 7.78
C THR A 100 3.48 13.23 8.55
N ILE A 101 3.96 14.40 8.11
CA ILE A 101 3.70 15.69 8.74
C ILE A 101 3.32 16.74 7.70
N PRO A 102 2.32 17.60 7.98
CA PRO A 102 2.05 18.78 7.16
C PRO A 102 3.17 19.81 7.34
N GLU A 103 3.73 20.32 6.25
CA GLU A 103 4.80 21.31 6.26
C GLU A 103 4.67 22.27 5.07
N GLY A 104 4.37 23.55 5.34
CA GLY A 104 4.35 24.61 4.32
C GLY A 104 3.37 24.37 3.15
N GLY A 105 2.17 23.86 3.41
CA GLY A 105 1.17 23.53 2.37
C GLY A 105 1.47 22.24 1.59
N LYS A 106 2.52 21.53 1.98
CA LYS A 106 2.89 20.20 1.46
C LYS A 106 2.81 19.16 2.57
N THR A 107 2.84 17.93 2.19
CA THR A 107 3.00 16.81 3.12
C THR A 107 4.42 16.28 2.99
N LYS A 108 5.16 16.29 4.09
CA LYS A 108 6.46 15.63 4.20
C LYS A 108 6.27 14.21 4.71
N THR A 109 6.75 13.25 3.97
CA THR A 109 6.78 11.84 4.38
C THR A 109 8.22 11.43 4.59
N ILE A 110 8.53 10.93 5.78
CA ILE A 110 9.83 10.43 6.18
C ILE A 110 9.66 8.92 6.42
N CYS A 111 10.51 8.10 5.82
CA CYS A 111 10.57 6.68 6.12
C CYS A 111 11.98 6.29 6.51
N TYR A 112 12.15 5.60 7.63
CA TYR A 112 13.46 5.15 8.06
C TYR A 112 13.44 3.70 8.54
N PHE A 113 14.65 3.13 8.53
CA PHE A 113 14.94 1.75 8.89
C PHE A 113 15.84 1.75 10.13
N PRO A 114 15.30 1.52 11.33
CA PRO A 114 16.04 1.62 12.57
C PRO A 114 17.31 0.79 12.62
N TYR A 115 17.29 -0.45 12.09
CA TYR A 115 18.44 -1.34 12.14
C TYR A 115 19.63 -0.91 11.29
N ILE A 116 19.39 -0.30 10.14
CA ILE A 116 20.47 0.18 9.27
C ILE A 116 20.78 1.67 9.47
N LYS A 117 20.04 2.36 10.36
CA LYS A 117 20.17 3.79 10.71
C LYS A 117 20.14 4.71 9.48
N LYS A 118 19.30 4.38 8.53
CA LYS A 118 19.11 5.11 7.27
C LYS A 118 17.64 5.29 6.98
N GLY A 119 17.35 6.33 6.22
CA GLY A 119 16.00 6.59 5.76
C GLY A 119 15.97 7.59 4.62
N TYR A 120 14.79 7.95 4.24
CA TYR A 120 14.56 8.95 3.20
C TYR A 120 13.40 9.85 3.57
N TYR A 121 13.32 10.97 2.89
CA TYR A 121 12.13 11.81 2.93
C TYR A 121 11.75 12.27 1.53
N THR A 122 10.49 12.58 1.36
CA THR A 122 9.89 13.12 0.13
C THR A 122 8.83 14.14 0.48
N TYR A 123 8.54 15.04 -0.45
CA TYR A 123 7.44 15.99 -0.34
C TYR A 123 6.37 15.68 -1.38
N SER A 124 5.12 15.66 -0.96
CA SER A 124 3.96 15.55 -1.85
C SER A 124 3.09 16.80 -1.68
N SER A 125 2.63 17.37 -2.80
CA SER A 125 1.56 18.35 -2.79
C SER A 125 0.24 17.64 -3.15
N ALA A 126 -0.84 18.02 -2.48
CA ALA A 126 -2.19 17.53 -2.80
C ALA A 126 -2.62 17.87 -4.25
N ASP A 127 -1.93 18.85 -4.87
CA ASP A 127 -2.25 19.40 -6.19
C ASP A 127 -1.48 18.76 -7.35
N THR A 128 -0.77 17.64 -7.13
CA THR A 128 -0.15 16.97 -8.28
C THR A 128 -1.22 16.45 -9.24
N LYS A 129 -1.09 16.77 -10.53
CA LYS A 129 -2.00 16.24 -11.58
C LYS A 129 -2.21 14.73 -11.47
N GLN A 130 -1.20 14.02 -11.00
CA GLN A 130 -1.22 12.57 -10.81
C GLN A 130 -2.13 12.15 -9.65
N ALA A 131 -2.09 12.86 -8.51
CA ALA A 131 -2.98 12.61 -7.38
C ALA A 131 -4.44 12.93 -7.74
N GLN A 132 -4.67 14.03 -8.46
CA GLN A 132 -5.99 14.39 -8.96
C GLN A 132 -6.54 13.36 -9.95
N GLN A 133 -5.73 12.89 -10.90
CA GLN A 133 -6.14 11.84 -11.85
C GLN A 133 -6.47 10.52 -11.13
N GLN A 134 -5.72 10.14 -10.12
CA GLN A 134 -6.03 8.96 -9.31
C GLN A 134 -7.36 9.11 -8.57
N LEU A 135 -7.58 10.26 -7.93
CA LEU A 135 -8.85 10.56 -7.26
C LEU A 135 -10.04 10.54 -8.25
N GLU A 136 -9.86 11.09 -9.45
CA GLU A 136 -10.88 11.03 -10.49
C GLU A 136 -11.16 9.60 -10.98
N GLN A 137 -10.12 8.77 -11.10
CA GLN A 137 -10.30 7.36 -11.43
C GLN A 137 -11.03 6.61 -10.30
N MET A 138 -10.69 6.88 -9.05
CA MET A 138 -11.39 6.31 -7.90
C MET A 138 -12.86 6.72 -7.84
N ARG A 139 -13.18 7.97 -8.22
CA ARG A 139 -14.56 8.48 -8.31
C ARG A 139 -15.38 7.84 -9.43
N LYS A 140 -14.74 7.25 -10.44
CA LYS A 140 -15.41 6.53 -11.54
C LYS A 140 -15.69 5.06 -11.21
N GLY A 141 -15.29 4.60 -10.05
CA GLY A 141 -15.58 3.24 -9.58
C GLY A 141 -17.07 3.00 -9.39
N ASN A 142 -17.52 1.80 -9.71
CA ASN A 142 -18.88 1.39 -9.42
C ASN A 142 -18.98 1.05 -7.92
N VAL A 143 -19.71 1.87 -7.16
CA VAL A 143 -19.86 1.70 -5.71
C VAL A 143 -21.13 0.92 -5.44
N GLU A 144 -21.02 -0.19 -4.75
CA GLU A 144 -22.13 -1.02 -4.29
C GLU A 144 -22.18 -1.01 -2.76
N LYS A 145 -23.31 -0.59 -2.21
CA LYS A 145 -23.66 -0.84 -0.81
C LYS A 145 -24.29 -2.20 -0.74
N THR A 146 -23.57 -3.19 -0.21
CA THR A 146 -24.01 -4.60 -0.26
C THR A 146 -25.22 -4.90 0.63
N GLY A 147 -25.52 -4.03 1.59
CA GLY A 147 -26.51 -4.30 2.64
C GLY A 147 -25.97 -5.17 3.78
N GLU A 148 -24.78 -5.74 3.61
CA GLU A 148 -24.12 -6.54 4.63
C GLU A 148 -23.60 -5.66 5.77
N THR A 149 -23.59 -6.22 6.97
CA THR A 149 -22.98 -5.59 8.15
C THR A 149 -22.07 -6.58 8.85
N MET A 150 -20.97 -6.07 9.40
CA MET A 150 -20.08 -6.86 10.25
C MET A 150 -19.77 -6.11 11.54
N ASN A 151 -19.36 -6.86 12.57
CA ASN A 151 -18.92 -6.27 13.84
C ASN A 151 -17.39 -6.37 13.92
N ILE A 152 -16.72 -5.23 14.09
CA ILE A 152 -15.26 -5.16 14.26
C ILE A 152 -15.00 -4.43 15.58
N MET A 153 -14.36 -5.07 16.52
CA MET A 153 -14.06 -4.55 17.87
C MET A 153 -15.31 -4.01 18.61
N GLY A 154 -16.48 -4.59 18.40
CA GLY A 154 -17.74 -4.11 18.99
C GLY A 154 -18.46 -3.03 18.19
N HIS A 155 -17.84 -2.47 17.15
CA HIS A 155 -18.44 -1.44 16.30
C HIS A 155 -19.13 -2.07 15.09
N LYS A 156 -20.39 -1.69 14.86
CA LYS A 156 -21.14 -2.11 13.68
C LYS A 156 -20.64 -1.36 12.45
N CYS A 157 -20.24 -2.11 11.42
CA CYS A 157 -19.76 -1.60 10.16
C CYS A 157 -20.72 -1.96 9.03
N THR A 158 -20.90 -1.05 8.08
CA THR A 158 -21.56 -1.33 6.80
C THR A 158 -20.51 -1.71 5.77
N VAL A 159 -20.79 -2.74 4.97
CA VAL A 159 -19.88 -3.22 3.92
C VAL A 159 -20.19 -2.55 2.59
N TYR A 160 -19.14 -2.03 1.95
CA TYR A 160 -19.17 -1.43 0.62
C TYR A 160 -18.18 -2.15 -0.29
N LYS A 161 -18.61 -2.45 -1.51
CA LYS A 161 -17.73 -2.97 -2.58
C LYS A 161 -17.57 -1.92 -3.67
N VAL A 162 -16.34 -1.76 -4.14
CA VAL A 162 -16.03 -0.78 -5.19
C VAL A 162 -15.19 -1.46 -6.25
N LYS A 163 -15.70 -1.51 -7.47
CA LYS A 163 -15.00 -2.09 -8.61
C LYS A 163 -14.49 -1.01 -9.55
N TYR A 164 -13.22 -1.13 -9.91
CA TYR A 164 -12.58 -0.31 -10.95
C TYR A 164 -12.10 -1.22 -12.07
N GLU A 165 -12.29 -0.76 -13.28
CA GLU A 165 -11.76 -1.43 -14.46
C GLU A 165 -11.12 -0.40 -15.38
N SER A 166 -9.91 -0.65 -15.81
CA SER A 166 -9.21 0.20 -16.76
C SER A 166 -8.56 -0.63 -17.85
N SER A 167 -8.52 -0.09 -19.06
CA SER A 167 -7.84 -0.70 -20.19
C SER A 167 -7.05 0.37 -20.93
N THR A 168 -5.78 0.12 -21.16
CA THR A 168 -4.90 1.01 -21.92
C THR A 168 -4.26 0.24 -23.05
N ASP A 169 -4.18 0.87 -24.23
CA ASP A 169 -3.44 0.37 -25.38
C ASP A 169 -2.41 1.43 -25.75
N SER A 170 -1.14 1.12 -25.60
CA SER A 170 -0.05 2.04 -25.88
C SER A 170 1.18 1.30 -26.37
N ALA A 171 1.72 1.75 -27.49
CA ALA A 171 2.96 1.22 -28.10
C ALA A 171 2.94 -0.31 -28.29
N GLY A 172 1.79 -0.87 -28.71
CA GLY A 172 1.65 -2.32 -28.95
C GLY A 172 1.52 -3.16 -27.67
N MET A 173 1.32 -2.53 -26.53
CA MET A 173 1.00 -3.18 -25.27
C MET A 173 -0.43 -2.88 -24.84
N LYS A 174 -1.20 -3.95 -24.61
CA LYS A 174 -2.52 -3.87 -24.02
C LYS A 174 -2.44 -4.22 -22.55
N VAL A 175 -2.85 -3.28 -21.70
CA VAL A 175 -2.89 -3.50 -20.24
C VAL A 175 -4.34 -3.40 -19.80
N LYS A 176 -4.85 -4.46 -19.20
CA LYS A 176 -6.15 -4.49 -18.54
C LYS A 176 -5.95 -4.64 -17.05
N THR A 177 -6.53 -3.74 -16.26
CA THR A 177 -6.45 -3.79 -14.79
C THR A 177 -7.86 -3.79 -14.23
N ILE A 178 -8.12 -4.73 -13.34
CA ILE A 178 -9.36 -4.84 -12.57
C ILE A 178 -8.97 -4.74 -11.10
N ILE A 179 -9.66 -3.88 -10.35
CA ILE A 179 -9.48 -3.71 -8.92
C ILE A 179 -10.84 -3.86 -8.25
N ASN A 180 -10.92 -4.77 -7.32
CA ASN A 180 -12.06 -4.94 -6.45
C ASN A 180 -11.64 -4.55 -5.04
N ASN A 181 -12.30 -3.54 -4.48
CA ASN A 181 -12.08 -3.09 -3.11
C ASN A 181 -13.31 -3.42 -2.27
N GLU A 182 -13.06 -3.81 -1.02
CA GLU A 182 -14.08 -3.96 0.01
C GLU A 182 -13.70 -3.09 1.21
N TYR A 183 -14.68 -2.38 1.75
CA TYR A 183 -14.53 -1.55 2.94
C TYR A 183 -15.60 -1.91 3.95
N ALA A 184 -15.22 -2.06 5.22
CA ALA A 184 -16.16 -2.07 6.31
C ALA A 184 -16.03 -0.76 7.08
N ILE A 185 -17.05 0.08 7.02
CA ILE A 185 -17.05 1.45 7.55
C ILE A 185 -18.04 1.56 8.70
N SER A 186 -17.59 2.04 9.85
CA SER A 186 -18.40 2.35 11.00
C SER A 186 -18.71 3.84 11.07
N ASN A 187 -19.96 4.17 11.37
CA ASN A 187 -20.40 5.56 11.63
C ASN A 187 -20.40 5.89 13.13
N ASP A 188 -19.70 5.11 13.94
CA ASP A 188 -19.56 5.42 15.37
C ASP A 188 -18.73 6.68 15.58
N PRO A 189 -19.28 7.75 16.18
CA PRO A 189 -18.59 9.03 16.33
C PRO A 189 -17.42 8.99 17.32
N SER A 190 -17.27 7.92 18.09
CA SER A 190 -16.12 7.71 18.98
C SER A 190 -14.86 7.25 18.24
N LEU A 191 -14.99 6.87 16.97
CA LEU A 191 -13.90 6.39 16.15
C LEU A 191 -13.22 7.53 15.36
N PRO A 192 -11.93 7.40 15.04
CA PRO A 192 -11.25 8.33 14.15
C PRO A 192 -11.88 8.26 12.76
N GLU A 193 -12.60 9.28 12.37
CA GLU A 193 -13.20 9.39 11.05
C GLU A 193 -12.15 9.82 10.01
N ALA A 194 -12.17 9.23 8.83
CA ALA A 194 -11.41 9.73 7.71
C ALA A 194 -12.02 11.03 7.19
N ASN A 195 -11.28 12.14 7.23
CA ASN A 195 -11.75 13.46 6.78
C ASN A 195 -12.02 13.53 5.27
N LYS A 196 -11.46 12.62 4.49
CA LYS A 196 -11.75 12.52 3.07
C LYS A 196 -12.59 11.29 2.81
N GLU A 197 -13.63 11.47 2.04
CA GLU A 197 -14.44 10.36 1.54
C GLU A 197 -13.54 9.34 0.84
N ILE A 198 -13.36 8.18 1.46
CA ILE A 198 -12.65 7.05 0.84
C ILE A 198 -13.50 6.51 -0.31
N ILE A 199 -14.81 6.55 -0.13
CA ILE A 199 -15.82 6.23 -1.12
C ILE A 199 -16.71 7.46 -1.27
N PRO A 200 -16.98 7.96 -2.47
CA PRO A 200 -17.83 9.12 -2.68
C PRO A 200 -19.18 8.99 -1.95
N GLY A 201 -19.52 9.98 -1.11
CA GLY A 201 -20.77 10.01 -0.34
C GLY A 201 -20.82 9.07 0.86
N VAL A 202 -19.71 8.43 1.23
CA VAL A 202 -19.62 7.54 2.40
C VAL A 202 -18.67 8.13 3.43
N HIS A 203 -19.20 8.42 4.62
CA HIS A 203 -18.47 8.93 5.77
C HIS A 203 -18.32 7.84 6.82
N GLY A 204 -17.34 7.98 7.71
CA GLY A 204 -17.09 7.11 8.85
C GLY A 204 -15.67 6.57 8.91
N ALA A 205 -15.43 5.73 9.91
CA ALA A 205 -14.14 5.10 10.18
C ALA A 205 -14.02 3.78 9.41
N PRO A 206 -13.06 3.63 8.49
CA PRO A 206 -12.79 2.34 7.83
C PRO A 206 -12.06 1.41 8.79
N LEU A 207 -12.72 0.39 9.30
CA LEU A 207 -12.14 -0.60 10.21
C LEU A 207 -11.61 -1.84 9.48
N LYS A 208 -12.07 -2.12 8.26
CA LYS A 208 -11.51 -3.14 7.37
C LYS A 208 -11.39 -2.57 5.97
N PHE A 209 -10.31 -2.93 5.31
CA PHE A 209 -10.10 -2.70 3.88
C PHE A 209 -9.54 -3.97 3.26
N ALA A 210 -10.06 -4.36 2.11
CA ALA A 210 -9.47 -5.39 1.29
C ALA A 210 -9.44 -4.95 -0.18
N THR A 211 -8.41 -5.33 -0.90
CA THR A 211 -8.28 -5.08 -2.33
C THR A 211 -7.75 -6.32 -3.03
N ASN A 212 -8.35 -6.62 -4.17
CA ASN A 212 -7.85 -7.62 -5.10
C ASN A 212 -7.65 -6.94 -6.46
N MET A 213 -6.40 -6.84 -6.88
CA MET A 213 -6.01 -6.26 -8.16
C MET A 213 -5.49 -7.35 -9.09
N VAL A 214 -6.07 -7.42 -10.28
CA VAL A 214 -5.57 -8.24 -11.38
C VAL A 214 -5.16 -7.32 -12.52
N SER A 215 -3.89 -7.38 -12.91
CA SER A 215 -3.36 -6.63 -14.06
C SER A 215 -2.79 -7.59 -15.09
N GLN A 216 -3.33 -7.56 -16.29
CA GLN A 216 -2.92 -8.37 -17.42
C GLN A 216 -2.28 -7.49 -18.47
N THR A 217 -1.04 -7.81 -18.83
CA THR A 217 -0.32 -7.12 -19.91
C THR A 217 -0.09 -8.10 -21.04
N ASN A 218 -0.53 -7.75 -22.24
CA ASN A 218 -0.35 -8.53 -23.44
C ASN A 218 0.39 -7.70 -24.50
N SER A 219 1.43 -8.28 -25.07
CA SER A 219 2.19 -7.72 -26.19
C SER A 219 2.79 -8.84 -27.03
N ASP A 220 3.35 -8.51 -28.20
CA ASP A 220 4.06 -9.48 -29.06
C ASP A 220 5.31 -10.08 -28.39
N MET A 221 5.83 -9.44 -27.35
CA MET A 221 7.07 -9.89 -26.68
C MET A 221 6.83 -10.57 -25.35
N ILE A 222 5.81 -10.18 -24.61
CA ILE A 222 5.58 -10.64 -23.24
C ILE A 222 4.09 -10.62 -22.89
N ASN A 223 3.64 -11.70 -22.28
CA ASN A 223 2.38 -11.74 -21.55
C ASN A 223 2.71 -11.77 -20.05
N MET A 224 2.06 -10.91 -19.28
CA MET A 224 2.26 -10.83 -17.83
C MET A 224 0.90 -10.75 -17.13
N ASP A 225 0.73 -11.55 -16.10
CA ASP A 225 -0.42 -11.54 -15.20
C ASP A 225 0.12 -11.25 -13.80
N VAL A 226 -0.32 -10.14 -13.22
CA VAL A 226 0.04 -9.72 -11.86
C VAL A 226 -1.24 -9.70 -11.04
N ARG A 227 -1.22 -10.38 -9.91
CA ARG A 227 -2.30 -10.39 -8.93
C ARG A 227 -1.78 -9.91 -7.61
N ILE A 228 -2.43 -8.93 -7.03
CA ILE A 228 -2.12 -8.37 -5.73
C ILE A 228 -3.38 -8.42 -4.88
N ALA A 229 -3.29 -9.06 -3.72
CA ALA A 229 -4.33 -9.05 -2.72
C ALA A 229 -3.79 -8.45 -1.42
N ILE A 230 -4.48 -7.46 -0.88
CA ILE A 230 -4.15 -6.82 0.39
C ILE A 230 -5.43 -6.79 1.22
N ALA A 231 -5.33 -7.20 2.47
CA ALA A 231 -6.40 -7.02 3.44
C ALA A 231 -5.84 -6.39 4.71
N SER A 232 -6.57 -5.48 5.31
CA SER A 232 -6.24 -4.85 6.58
C SER A 232 -7.44 -4.81 7.48
N ILE A 233 -7.25 -5.10 8.76
CA ILE A 233 -8.29 -5.02 9.77
C ILE A 233 -7.71 -4.33 11.01
N VAL A 234 -8.43 -3.34 11.52
CA VAL A 234 -8.09 -2.67 12.77
C VAL A 234 -8.39 -3.61 13.93
N THR A 235 -7.41 -3.83 14.80
CA THR A 235 -7.50 -4.77 15.92
C THR A 235 -7.49 -4.07 17.28
N SER A 236 -7.04 -2.81 17.34
CA SER A 236 -7.20 -1.97 18.52
C SER A 236 -7.24 -0.48 18.16
N ILE A 237 -7.94 0.30 18.95
CA ILE A 237 -7.97 1.76 18.93
C ILE A 237 -7.84 2.23 20.37
N THR A 238 -6.80 3.00 20.66
CA THR A 238 -6.47 3.45 22.00
C THR A 238 -6.32 4.97 22.01
N PRO A 239 -7.35 5.73 22.41
CA PRO A 239 -7.20 7.16 22.67
C PRO A 239 -6.19 7.38 23.79
N ARG A 240 -5.20 8.25 23.55
CA ARG A 240 -4.19 8.62 24.54
C ARG A 240 -3.54 9.93 24.18
N THR A 241 -2.97 10.60 25.15
CA THR A 241 -2.06 11.71 24.88
C THR A 241 -0.81 11.23 24.18
N VAL A 242 -0.46 11.88 23.07
CA VAL A 242 0.69 11.55 22.24
C VAL A 242 1.76 12.62 22.38
N ALA A 243 2.97 12.25 22.75
CA ALA A 243 4.09 13.18 22.81
C ALA A 243 4.56 13.59 21.40
N ASP A 244 4.97 14.84 21.21
CA ASP A 244 5.46 15.31 19.91
C ASP A 244 6.73 14.58 19.48
N SER A 245 7.53 14.09 20.42
CA SER A 245 8.72 13.26 20.16
C SER A 245 8.42 11.95 19.44
N GLU A 246 7.17 11.47 19.42
CA GLU A 246 6.79 10.28 18.66
C GLU A 246 6.79 10.52 17.14
N PHE A 247 6.84 11.78 16.72
CA PHE A 247 6.96 12.19 15.31
C PHE A 247 8.38 12.70 14.96
N GLU A 248 9.34 12.53 15.84
CA GLU A 248 10.73 12.93 15.63
C GLU A 248 11.55 11.76 15.09
N VAL A 249 12.50 12.08 14.20
CA VAL A 249 13.46 11.11 13.69
C VAL A 249 14.63 11.05 14.67
N PRO A 250 15.06 9.85 15.13
CA PRO A 250 16.25 9.72 15.97
C PRO A 250 17.48 10.37 15.32
N ALA A 251 18.30 11.05 16.12
CA ALA A 251 19.42 11.85 15.63
C ALA A 251 20.52 11.02 14.90
N ASP A 252 20.57 9.73 15.14
CA ASP A 252 21.50 8.80 14.51
C ASP A 252 21.03 8.26 13.16
N ILE A 253 19.83 8.63 12.71
CA ILE A 253 19.28 8.22 11.42
C ILE A 253 19.74 9.20 10.33
N LYS A 254 20.39 8.67 9.30
CA LYS A 254 20.78 9.44 8.11
C LYS A 254 19.68 9.46 7.09
N LEU A 255 19.08 10.63 6.85
CA LEU A 255 18.04 10.82 5.86
C LEU A 255 18.60 11.35 4.53
N ILE A 256 18.03 10.88 3.42
CA ILE A 256 18.27 11.41 2.07
C ILE A 256 16.96 11.87 1.44
N ASN A 257 17.02 12.93 0.65
CA ASN A 257 15.90 13.31 -0.20
C ASN A 257 15.83 12.38 -1.42
N ILE A 258 14.65 11.80 -1.68
CA ILE A 258 14.45 10.92 -2.83
C ILE A 258 13.52 11.50 -3.90
N ASP A 259 13.17 12.79 -3.82
CA ASP A 259 12.32 13.41 -4.82
C ASP A 259 12.92 13.24 -6.21
N GLY A 260 12.23 12.50 -7.08
CA GLY A 260 12.70 12.13 -8.41
C GLY A 260 13.83 11.10 -8.47
N ASN A 261 14.24 10.49 -7.36
CA ASN A 261 15.32 9.50 -7.30
C ASN A 261 14.89 8.12 -6.80
N GLU A 262 14.11 7.41 -7.62
CA GLU A 262 13.60 6.06 -7.29
C GLU A 262 14.70 5.01 -7.04
N LYS A 263 15.91 5.20 -7.60
CA LYS A 263 17.01 4.24 -7.41
C LYS A 263 17.48 4.18 -5.96
N GLU A 264 17.54 5.32 -5.29
CA GLU A 264 17.95 5.37 -3.88
C GLU A 264 16.88 4.76 -2.96
N TYR A 265 15.60 4.93 -3.29
CA TYR A 265 14.51 4.24 -2.62
C TYR A 265 14.71 2.72 -2.64
N PHE A 266 14.83 2.11 -3.82
CA PHE A 266 15.03 0.66 -3.94
C PHE A 266 16.33 0.17 -3.28
N LYS A 267 17.39 0.97 -3.31
CA LYS A 267 18.66 0.64 -2.67
C LYS A 267 18.52 0.53 -1.15
N LEU A 268 17.85 1.49 -0.52
CA LEU A 268 17.60 1.49 0.92
C LEU A 268 16.80 0.27 1.36
N TYR A 269 15.70 -0.03 0.65
CA TYR A 269 14.90 -1.21 0.94
C TYR A 269 15.68 -2.53 0.75
N SER A 270 16.47 -2.63 -0.32
CA SER A 270 17.33 -3.79 -0.56
C SER A 270 18.38 -3.95 0.54
N GLU A 271 18.96 -2.86 1.00
CA GLU A 271 19.94 -2.87 2.10
C GLU A 271 19.29 -3.33 3.41
N ASN A 272 18.13 -2.79 3.75
CA ASN A 272 17.37 -3.21 4.93
C ASN A 272 16.99 -4.70 4.87
N THR A 273 16.43 -5.16 3.75
CA THR A 273 16.06 -6.56 3.57
C THR A 273 17.26 -7.50 3.72
N LYS A 274 18.41 -7.15 3.15
CA LYS A 274 19.65 -7.91 3.31
C LYS A 274 20.11 -7.96 4.76
N TYR A 275 20.02 -6.83 5.47
CA TYR A 275 20.36 -6.76 6.89
C TYR A 275 19.46 -7.69 7.71
N LEU A 276 18.13 -7.60 7.53
CA LEU A 276 17.16 -8.42 8.25
C LEU A 276 17.42 -9.93 8.03
N LYS A 277 17.62 -10.33 6.77
CA LYS A 277 17.92 -11.73 6.41
C LYS A 277 19.24 -12.22 7.04
N LYS A 278 20.30 -11.43 6.92
CA LYS A 278 21.63 -11.76 7.48
C LYS A 278 21.57 -11.96 9.00
N ASN A 279 20.79 -11.16 9.71
CA ASN A 279 20.69 -11.19 11.16
C ASN A 279 19.55 -12.07 11.68
N LYS A 280 18.89 -12.85 10.82
CA LYS A 280 17.75 -13.72 11.17
C LYS A 280 16.56 -12.96 11.79
N LEU A 281 16.43 -11.68 11.46
CA LEU A 281 15.32 -10.81 11.86
C LEU A 281 14.21 -10.77 10.80
N TRP A 282 14.48 -11.33 9.63
CA TRP A 282 13.49 -11.53 8.60
C TRP A 282 12.54 -12.65 9.03
N VAL A 283 11.30 -12.29 9.28
CA VAL A 283 10.25 -13.27 9.51
C VAL A 283 9.71 -13.62 8.12
N ASP A 284 10.14 -14.76 7.58
CA ASP A 284 9.41 -15.36 6.45
C ASP A 284 8.03 -15.74 7.01
N PRO A 285 6.98 -15.14 6.51
CA PRO A 285 5.66 -15.57 6.93
C PRO A 285 5.51 -17.01 6.47
N ALA A 286 5.42 -17.92 7.43
CA ALA A 286 4.98 -19.29 7.17
C ALA A 286 3.50 -19.28 6.79
N ILE A 287 3.19 -18.58 5.71
CA ILE A 287 1.85 -18.47 5.17
C ILE A 287 1.80 -19.44 4.02
N ASN A 288 0.93 -20.40 4.16
CA ASN A 288 0.45 -21.16 3.03
C ASN A 288 -0.22 -20.15 2.09
N GLU A 289 0.56 -19.65 1.10
CA GLU A 289 0.13 -18.60 0.16
C GLU A 289 -1.21 -18.96 -0.50
N ASP A 290 -1.47 -20.23 -0.68
CA ASP A 290 -2.72 -20.75 -1.23
C ASP A 290 -3.91 -20.49 -0.29
N ARG A 291 -3.74 -20.63 1.04
CA ARG A 291 -4.84 -20.40 1.99
C ARG A 291 -5.26 -18.93 2.13
N ILE A 292 -4.34 -17.97 2.01
CA ILE A 292 -4.74 -16.55 2.04
C ILE A 292 -5.51 -16.20 0.77
N TYR A 293 -5.09 -16.75 -0.37
CA TYR A 293 -5.78 -16.56 -1.64
C TYR A 293 -7.14 -17.25 -1.64
N ASP A 294 -7.21 -18.46 -1.15
CA ASP A 294 -8.45 -19.24 -1.07
C ASP A 294 -9.44 -18.59 -0.10
N ASN A 295 -8.99 -18.17 1.09
CA ASN A 295 -9.87 -17.47 2.04
C ASN A 295 -10.33 -16.09 1.53
N LEU A 296 -9.50 -15.36 0.78
CA LEU A 296 -9.91 -14.11 0.15
C LEU A 296 -10.83 -14.38 -1.06
N GLN A 297 -10.62 -15.47 -1.78
CA GLN A 297 -11.42 -15.85 -2.94
C GLN A 297 -12.76 -16.43 -2.53
N GLU A 298 -12.83 -17.25 -1.49
CA GLU A 298 -14.08 -17.76 -0.90
C GLU A 298 -14.95 -16.63 -0.34
N GLU A 299 -14.36 -15.55 0.20
CA GLU A 299 -15.09 -14.35 0.62
C GLU A 299 -15.54 -13.45 -0.57
N TRP A 300 -15.02 -13.65 -1.78
CA TRP A 300 -15.25 -12.78 -2.94
C TRP A 300 -16.04 -13.45 -4.09
N ASP A 301 -16.27 -14.75 -4.02
CA ASP A 301 -17.06 -15.51 -4.99
C ASP A 301 -18.56 -15.55 -4.67
N TYR A 302 -19.03 -14.71 -3.71
CA TYR A 302 -20.45 -14.55 -3.34
C TYR A 302 -21.02 -13.22 -3.83
#